data_110248ce9bd9e62d61886712a942b91b
#
_entry.id   110248ce9bd9e62d61886712a942b91b
#
_cell.length_a   1.000
_cell.length_b   1.000
_cell.length_c   1.000
_cell.angle_alpha   90.00
_cell.angle_beta   90.00
_cell.angle_gamma   90.00
#
_symmetry.space_group_name_H-M   'P 1'
#
loop_
_entity.id
_entity.type
_entity.pdbx_description
1 polymer ?
#
loop_
_entity_poly.entity_id
_entity_poly.type
_entity_poly.pdbx_seq_one_letter_code
_entity_poly.pdbx_strand_id
1 'polypeptide(L)'
;MDTNIEISNINKHFYINTKKKVENDEYDEHNEHNEYSKYKTKIVDYDVYSINEINISNKIKTIPYYSTYYSILQDFNFINISELNENYSEKLNITSDKRYLILKYKKGNYTTFNDYLLKFTTPKLFILNTIESFSHILSSLSKLHDHNICFFNLSPTNIVFNLDYGEKPILRNFQLSLQFSKLNEEYITNIIKYENDYTYKPLEVHILFYLINNDINTISYSFIEEICEVFTNNLTILELYSGQFKESYETLCMESLKKYINMPKTDIICDIIKNADKWDIYSLSVLYIDIFANISRVFSLKQTFINKFTLELTKNISPDPLKRCSLEKLLENYNSLFISEKNNWTFVNKMEISKIEQLFKVLNIKKND
;
A
#
# COMPACT_ATOMS: atom_id res chain seq x y z
N MET A 1 14.33 -0.15 38.26
CA MET A 1 13.41 -0.97 37.43
C MET A 1 14.10 -1.24 36.09
N ASP A 2 14.76 -2.39 35.97
CA ASP A 2 15.42 -2.74 34.71
C ASP A 2 14.39 -3.34 33.75
N THR A 3 13.96 -2.55 32.79
CA THR A 3 13.16 -3.05 31.64
C THR A 3 14.10 -3.65 30.63
N ASN A 4 14.06 -4.96 30.43
CA ASN A 4 14.74 -5.60 29.29
C ASN A 4 14.01 -5.21 28.00
N ILE A 5 14.67 -4.42 27.17
CA ILE A 5 14.15 -3.96 25.86
C ILE A 5 14.87 -4.76 24.78
N GLU A 6 14.15 -5.61 24.06
CA GLU A 6 14.65 -6.27 22.85
C GLU A 6 14.34 -5.37 21.63
N ILE A 7 15.38 -5.00 20.90
CA ILE A 7 15.27 -4.18 19.69
C ILE A 7 15.46 -5.09 18.48
N SER A 8 14.45 -5.15 17.60
CA SER A 8 14.58 -5.78 16.30
C SER A 8 14.53 -4.71 15.22
N ASN A 9 15.45 -4.81 14.26
CA ASN A 9 15.58 -3.87 13.15
C ASN A 9 14.94 -4.47 11.89
N ILE A 10 13.82 -3.90 11.45
CA ILE A 10 13.20 -4.25 10.17
C ILE A 10 12.91 -2.95 9.42
N ASN A 11 13.66 -2.70 8.33
CA ASN A 11 13.46 -1.59 7.40
C ASN A 11 13.48 -0.19 8.05
N LYS A 12 14.57 0.18 8.75
CA LYS A 12 14.76 1.48 9.42
C LYS A 12 13.74 1.82 10.54
N HIS A 13 12.94 0.86 10.97
CA HIS A 13 12.01 1.02 12.09
C HIS A 13 12.44 0.15 13.25
N PHE A 14 12.59 0.74 14.42
CA PHE A 14 12.96 0.05 15.65
C PHE A 14 11.70 -0.38 16.41
N TYR A 15 11.63 -1.63 16.80
CA TYR A 15 10.56 -2.16 17.63
C TYR A 15 11.07 -2.45 19.02
N ILE A 16 10.36 -1.99 20.03
CA ILE A 16 10.69 -2.23 21.44
C ILE A 16 9.73 -3.25 22.01
N ASN A 17 10.28 -4.36 22.51
CA ASN A 17 9.57 -5.29 23.37
C ASN A 17 9.92 -4.95 24.82
N THR A 18 9.02 -4.31 25.55
CA THR A 18 9.21 -4.04 26.97
C THR A 18 8.83 -5.28 27.77
N LYS A 19 9.81 -5.97 28.36
CA LYS A 19 9.59 -6.98 29.40
C LYS A 19 9.85 -6.31 30.74
N LYS A 20 8.83 -6.12 31.56
CA LYS A 20 9.01 -5.77 32.97
C LYS A 20 9.59 -6.97 33.71
N LYS A 21 10.72 -6.84 34.37
CA LYS A 21 11.20 -7.77 35.37
C LYS A 21 10.40 -7.50 36.63
N VAL A 22 9.55 -8.42 37.04
CA VAL A 22 8.84 -8.34 38.31
C VAL A 22 9.80 -8.86 39.38
N GLU A 23 10.26 -8.01 40.29
CA GLU A 23 10.76 -8.40 41.59
C GLU A 23 9.54 -8.73 42.44
N ASN A 24 9.60 -9.89 43.10
CA ASN A 24 8.56 -10.50 43.91
C ASN A 24 7.95 -9.49 44.91
N ASP A 25 6.68 -9.19 44.74
CA ASP A 25 5.76 -8.92 45.82
C ASP A 25 4.46 -9.69 45.51
N GLU A 26 4.14 -10.62 46.38
CA GLU A 26 2.89 -11.39 46.37
C GLU A 26 1.74 -10.42 46.61
N TYR A 27 0.94 -10.12 45.59
CA TYR A 27 -0.49 -9.81 45.59
C TYR A 27 -0.91 -9.19 44.24
N ASP A 28 -1.88 -9.84 43.56
CA ASP A 28 -2.56 -9.42 42.30
C ASP A 28 -1.86 -9.72 40.95
N GLU A 29 -1.61 -11.01 40.69
CA GLU A 29 -0.95 -11.48 39.44
C GLU A 29 -1.86 -11.61 38.21
N HIS A 30 -3.14 -11.26 38.25
CA HIS A 30 -4.03 -11.70 37.15
C HIS A 30 -4.40 -10.68 36.07
N ASN A 31 -4.15 -9.39 36.22
CA ASN A 31 -4.64 -8.41 35.23
C ASN A 31 -3.57 -7.57 34.50
N GLU A 32 -2.42 -7.27 35.07
CA GLU A 32 -1.43 -6.40 34.42
C GLU A 32 -0.46 -7.12 33.47
N HIS A 33 -0.16 -8.41 33.67
CA HIS A 33 0.75 -9.17 32.82
C HIS A 33 0.23 -9.42 31.39
N ASN A 34 -1.09 -9.36 31.16
CA ASN A 34 -1.71 -9.60 29.86
C ASN A 34 -1.74 -8.38 28.92
N GLU A 35 -1.65 -7.16 29.44
CA GLU A 35 -1.75 -5.96 28.59
C GLU A 35 -0.47 -5.66 27.79
N TYR A 36 0.71 -5.81 28.40
CA TYR A 36 1.99 -5.52 27.71
C TYR A 36 2.36 -6.54 26.62
N SER A 37 1.85 -7.75 26.68
CA SER A 37 2.05 -8.75 25.61
C SER A 37 1.16 -8.50 24.37
N LYS A 38 0.14 -7.65 24.49
CA LYS A 38 -0.92 -7.43 23.49
C LYS A 38 -0.53 -6.44 22.38
N TYR A 39 0.46 -5.59 22.63
CA TYR A 39 0.85 -4.53 21.71
C TYR A 39 2.30 -4.69 21.22
N LYS A 40 2.52 -4.27 19.98
CA LYS A 40 3.83 -4.01 19.37
C LYS A 40 4.04 -2.51 19.36
N THR A 41 5.22 -2.05 19.78
CA THR A 41 5.55 -0.63 19.86
C THR A 41 6.59 -0.23 18.82
N LYS A 42 6.52 1.00 18.34
CA LYS A 42 7.45 1.61 17.40
C LYS A 42 7.77 3.03 17.88
N ILE A 43 9.05 3.40 17.92
CA ILE A 43 9.48 4.78 18.16
C ILE A 43 9.61 5.48 16.81
N VAL A 44 9.07 6.70 16.74
CA VAL A 44 9.12 7.57 15.56
C VAL A 44 9.35 9.01 15.97
N ASP A 45 9.84 9.84 15.04
CA ASP A 45 9.89 11.29 15.21
C ASP A 45 8.45 11.83 15.35
N TYR A 46 8.29 12.89 16.17
CA TYR A 46 7.05 13.66 16.21
C TYR A 46 7.05 14.63 15.03
N ASP A 47 6.56 14.17 13.91
CA ASP A 47 6.55 14.86 12.63
C ASP A 47 5.18 14.82 11.94
N VAL A 48 5.10 15.35 10.73
CA VAL A 48 3.87 15.37 9.94
C VAL A 48 3.34 13.97 9.67
N TYR A 49 4.21 12.96 9.51
CA TYR A 49 3.81 11.58 9.19
C TYR A 49 3.21 10.88 10.39
N SER A 50 3.85 10.99 11.55
CA SER A 50 3.34 10.42 12.81
C SER A 50 2.01 11.06 13.22
N ILE A 51 1.89 12.39 13.08
CA ILE A 51 0.64 13.12 13.32
C ILE A 51 -0.44 12.69 12.34
N ASN A 52 -0.11 12.55 11.06
CA ASN A 52 -1.06 12.08 10.06
C ASN A 52 -1.55 10.66 10.36
N GLU A 53 -0.64 9.74 10.72
CA GLU A 53 -1.01 8.37 11.09
C GLU A 53 -1.95 8.32 12.30
N ILE A 54 -1.72 9.15 13.32
CA ILE A 54 -2.61 9.29 14.47
C ILE A 54 -4.00 9.75 14.01
N ASN A 55 -4.07 10.80 13.22
CA ASN A 55 -5.33 11.38 12.74
C ASN A 55 -6.12 10.41 11.87
N ILE A 56 -5.46 9.74 10.93
CA ILE A 56 -6.08 8.74 10.05
C ILE A 56 -6.54 7.53 10.86
N SER A 57 -5.70 7.02 11.78
CA SER A 57 -6.07 5.88 12.63
C SER A 57 -7.31 6.18 13.49
N ASN A 58 -7.39 7.37 14.06
CA ASN A 58 -8.57 7.78 14.84
C ASN A 58 -9.83 7.83 13.98
N LYS A 59 -9.72 8.26 12.73
CA LYS A 59 -10.83 8.26 11.79
C LYS A 59 -11.22 6.83 11.37
N ILE A 60 -10.25 5.95 11.12
CA ILE A 60 -10.51 4.55 10.78
C ILE A 60 -11.20 3.80 11.94
N LYS A 61 -10.90 4.13 13.20
CA LYS A 61 -11.58 3.55 14.38
C LYS A 61 -13.09 3.75 14.39
N THR A 62 -13.61 4.75 13.65
CA THR A 62 -15.05 4.97 13.51
C THR A 62 -15.71 4.02 12.48
N ILE A 63 -14.94 3.31 11.67
CA ILE A 63 -15.43 2.34 10.69
C ILE A 63 -15.85 1.06 11.43
N PRO A 64 -17.09 0.57 11.28
CA PRO A 64 -17.50 -0.68 11.89
C PRO A 64 -16.59 -1.86 11.48
N TYR A 65 -16.17 -2.65 12.46
CA TYR A 65 -15.30 -3.82 12.23
C TYR A 65 -13.96 -3.48 11.55
N TYR A 66 -13.42 -2.27 11.74
CA TYR A 66 -12.19 -1.81 11.11
C TYR A 66 -11.01 -2.80 11.26
N SER A 67 -10.91 -3.50 12.37
CA SER A 67 -9.82 -4.45 12.63
C SER A 67 -9.80 -5.67 11.69
N THR A 68 -10.88 -5.90 10.94
CA THR A 68 -10.93 -6.94 9.90
C THR A 68 -10.24 -6.50 8.60
N TYR A 69 -10.08 -5.20 8.41
CA TYR A 69 -9.57 -4.59 7.17
C TYR A 69 -8.26 -3.85 7.36
N TYR A 70 -7.98 -3.34 8.59
CA TYR A 70 -6.89 -2.40 8.84
C TYR A 70 -6.12 -2.74 10.10
N SER A 71 -4.78 -2.70 10.00
CA SER A 71 -3.87 -2.68 11.14
C SER A 71 -3.43 -1.24 11.40
N ILE A 72 -4.08 -0.60 12.36
CA ILE A 72 -3.93 0.82 12.67
C ILE A 72 -3.33 1.04 14.05
N LEU A 73 -2.87 2.25 14.27
CA LEU A 73 -2.41 2.72 15.57
C LEU A 73 -3.52 2.64 16.61
N GLN A 74 -3.25 1.98 17.74
CA GLN A 74 -4.19 1.84 18.84
C GLN A 74 -4.05 2.98 19.85
N ASP A 75 -2.80 3.31 20.21
CA ASP A 75 -2.46 4.29 21.21
C ASP A 75 -1.06 4.87 20.96
N PHE A 76 -0.74 6.02 21.54
CA PHE A 76 0.58 6.63 21.46
C PHE A 76 0.93 7.38 22.74
N ASN A 77 2.23 7.50 23.03
CA ASN A 77 2.74 8.31 24.14
C ASN A 77 3.96 9.11 23.67
N PHE A 78 4.15 10.29 24.22
CA PHE A 78 5.40 11.03 24.08
C PHE A 78 6.51 10.34 24.86
N ILE A 79 7.72 10.33 24.30
CA ILE A 79 8.91 9.86 25.01
C ILE A 79 9.51 11.02 25.79
N ASN A 80 9.72 10.80 27.07
CA ASN A 80 10.58 11.67 27.87
C ASN A 80 12.01 11.17 27.71
N ILE A 81 12.85 11.92 26.97
CA ILE A 81 14.23 11.51 26.63
C ILE A 81 15.07 11.30 27.90
N SER A 82 14.78 12.04 28.97
CA SER A 82 15.48 11.88 30.26
C SER A 82 15.25 10.51 30.95
N GLU A 83 14.22 9.78 30.53
CA GLU A 83 13.89 8.44 31.04
C GLU A 83 14.52 7.32 30.19
N LEU A 84 15.14 7.66 29.05
CA LEU A 84 15.83 6.72 28.19
C LEU A 84 17.26 6.51 28.67
N ASN A 85 17.68 5.24 28.80
CA ASN A 85 19.06 4.91 29.07
C ASN A 85 19.95 5.35 27.87
N GLU A 86 21.15 5.88 28.15
CA GLU A 86 22.10 6.38 27.13
C GLU A 86 22.38 5.36 26.03
N ASN A 87 22.49 4.08 26.36
CA ASN A 87 22.67 3.00 25.37
C ASN A 87 21.52 2.87 24.36
N TYR A 88 20.31 3.33 24.70
CA TYR A 88 19.15 3.30 23.79
C TYR A 88 19.08 4.54 22.93
N SER A 89 19.44 5.69 23.46
CA SER A 89 19.47 6.94 22.70
C SER A 89 20.47 6.88 21.55
N GLU A 90 21.66 6.29 21.76
CA GLU A 90 22.65 6.08 20.71
C GLU A 90 22.18 5.08 19.64
N LYS A 91 21.64 3.91 20.03
CA LYS A 91 21.15 2.90 19.07
C LYS A 91 19.98 3.39 18.21
N LEU A 92 19.18 4.30 18.72
CA LEU A 92 18.01 4.85 18.05
C LEU A 92 18.29 6.20 17.36
N ASN A 93 19.53 6.72 17.42
CA ASN A 93 19.88 8.06 16.96
C ASN A 93 18.93 9.14 17.52
N ILE A 94 18.53 8.99 18.79
CA ILE A 94 17.64 9.94 19.46
C ILE A 94 18.47 11.16 19.87
N THR A 95 18.06 12.32 19.41
CA THR A 95 18.69 13.60 19.70
C THR A 95 17.82 14.44 20.64
N SER A 96 18.44 15.24 21.51
CA SER A 96 17.71 16.04 22.52
C SER A 96 16.92 17.22 21.95
N ASP A 97 17.16 17.57 20.69
CA ASP A 97 16.52 18.67 19.97
C ASP A 97 15.19 18.28 19.30
N LYS A 98 14.87 16.98 19.27
CA LYS A 98 13.66 16.45 18.67
C LYS A 98 12.70 15.86 19.70
N ARG A 99 11.43 15.80 19.33
CA ARG A 99 10.39 15.08 20.07
C ARG A 99 10.11 13.74 19.43
N TYR A 100 9.84 12.73 20.25
CA TYR A 100 9.58 11.36 19.78
C TYR A 100 8.27 10.83 20.36
N LEU A 101 7.67 9.89 19.61
CA LEU A 101 6.47 9.17 20.01
C LEU A 101 6.75 7.67 20.08
N ILE A 102 6.12 7.04 21.07
CA ILE A 102 5.93 5.57 21.06
C ILE A 102 4.55 5.30 20.49
N LEU A 103 4.51 4.70 19.32
CA LEU A 103 3.28 4.24 18.67
C LEU A 103 3.00 2.79 19.05
N LYS A 104 1.76 2.48 19.47
CA LYS A 104 1.32 1.15 19.90
C LYS A 104 0.36 0.53 18.88
N TYR A 105 0.71 -0.64 18.35
CA TYR A 105 -0.11 -1.40 17.41
C TYR A 105 -0.52 -2.73 18.05
N LYS A 106 -1.73 -3.20 17.74
CA LYS A 106 -2.17 -4.52 18.18
C LYS A 106 -1.23 -5.60 17.62
N LYS A 107 -0.72 -6.50 18.48
CA LYS A 107 -0.02 -7.70 18.02
C LYS A 107 -1.00 -8.62 17.31
N GLY A 108 -0.52 -9.33 16.30
CA GLY A 108 -1.24 -10.37 15.58
C GLY A 108 -0.25 -11.25 14.85
N ASN A 109 -0.70 -12.40 14.46
CA ASN A 109 0.07 -13.33 13.65
C ASN A 109 -0.11 -12.94 12.17
N TYR A 110 0.81 -12.12 11.65
CA TYR A 110 0.77 -11.58 10.31
C TYR A 110 1.85 -12.19 9.43
N THR A 111 1.50 -12.51 8.19
CA THR A 111 2.45 -12.82 7.12
C THR A 111 2.44 -11.73 6.06
N THR A 112 3.57 -11.51 5.37
CA THR A 112 3.66 -10.54 4.28
C THR A 112 2.87 -11.00 3.06
N PHE A 113 2.60 -10.07 2.12
CA PHE A 113 1.92 -10.40 0.86
C PHE A 113 2.67 -11.48 0.08
N ASN A 114 3.99 -11.35 -0.04
CA ASN A 114 4.82 -12.31 -0.77
C ASN A 114 4.87 -13.67 -0.08
N ASP A 115 5.10 -13.72 1.23
CA ASP A 115 5.14 -14.98 1.99
C ASP A 115 3.78 -15.70 1.95
N TYR A 116 2.69 -14.94 1.95
CA TYR A 116 1.35 -15.50 1.77
C TYR A 116 1.19 -16.20 0.41
N LEU A 117 1.66 -15.57 -0.66
CA LEU A 117 1.61 -16.17 -2.00
C LEU A 117 2.49 -17.42 -2.09
N LEU A 118 3.68 -17.41 -1.46
CA LEU A 118 4.64 -18.53 -1.48
C LEU A 118 4.15 -19.78 -0.75
N LYS A 119 3.20 -19.68 0.17
CA LYS A 119 2.69 -20.84 0.91
C LYS A 119 1.86 -21.80 0.04
N PHE A 120 1.35 -21.35 -1.11
CA PHE A 120 0.51 -22.17 -1.97
C PHE A 120 1.34 -23.12 -2.81
N THR A 121 1.11 -24.41 -2.65
CA THR A 121 1.84 -25.48 -3.36
C THR A 121 1.20 -25.87 -4.68
N THR A 122 0.02 -25.34 -4.99
CA THR A 122 -0.69 -25.63 -6.24
C THR A 122 -1.13 -24.35 -6.94
N PRO A 123 -1.07 -24.28 -8.30
CA PRO A 123 -1.54 -23.14 -9.07
C PRO A 123 -3.00 -22.79 -8.78
N LYS A 124 -3.83 -23.80 -8.55
CA LYS A 124 -5.26 -23.61 -8.22
C LYS A 124 -5.44 -22.78 -6.96
N LEU A 125 -4.81 -23.18 -5.86
CA LEU A 125 -4.91 -22.47 -4.58
C LEU A 125 -4.30 -21.06 -4.69
N PHE A 126 -3.14 -20.94 -5.34
CA PHE A 126 -2.52 -19.65 -5.61
C PHE A 126 -3.51 -18.69 -6.30
N ILE A 127 -4.09 -19.10 -7.42
CA ILE A 127 -4.99 -18.24 -8.20
C ILE A 127 -6.27 -17.89 -7.43
N LEU A 128 -6.92 -18.88 -6.80
CA LEU A 128 -8.16 -18.62 -6.06
C LEU A 128 -7.93 -17.64 -4.90
N ASN A 129 -6.85 -17.83 -4.13
CA ASN A 129 -6.53 -16.93 -3.02
C ASN A 129 -6.08 -15.55 -3.49
N THR A 130 -5.38 -15.46 -4.63
CA THR A 130 -5.03 -14.16 -5.24
C THR A 130 -6.29 -13.38 -5.62
N ILE A 131 -7.27 -14.04 -6.24
CA ILE A 131 -8.53 -13.41 -6.64
C ILE A 131 -9.38 -13.02 -5.41
N GLU A 132 -9.41 -13.87 -4.40
CA GLU A 132 -10.11 -13.56 -3.15
C GLU A 132 -9.46 -12.36 -2.43
N SER A 133 -8.12 -12.32 -2.40
CA SER A 133 -7.39 -11.20 -1.81
C SER A 133 -7.68 -9.88 -2.52
N PHE A 134 -7.79 -9.88 -3.86
CA PHE A 134 -8.18 -8.71 -4.63
C PHE A 134 -9.54 -8.16 -4.17
N SER A 135 -10.55 -9.02 -4.11
CA SER A 135 -11.91 -8.61 -3.70
C SER A 135 -11.93 -8.01 -2.29
N HIS A 136 -11.16 -8.59 -1.38
CA HIS A 136 -11.10 -8.08 -0.01
C HIS A 136 -10.39 -6.72 0.08
N ILE A 137 -9.26 -6.55 -0.63
CA ILE A 137 -8.54 -5.26 -0.67
C ILE A 137 -9.40 -4.19 -1.33
N LEU A 138 -10.08 -4.50 -2.43
CA LEU A 138 -11.00 -3.58 -3.10
C LEU A 138 -12.11 -3.12 -2.14
N SER A 139 -12.70 -4.05 -1.38
CA SER A 139 -13.70 -3.72 -0.36
C SER A 139 -13.13 -2.87 0.77
N SER A 140 -11.86 -3.12 1.15
CA SER A 140 -11.16 -2.31 2.16
C SER A 140 -10.95 -0.87 1.70
N LEU A 141 -10.50 -0.69 0.45
CA LEU A 141 -10.31 0.64 -0.14
C LEU A 141 -11.64 1.39 -0.29
N SER A 142 -12.72 0.71 -0.74
CA SER A 142 -14.05 1.30 -0.83
C SER A 142 -14.52 1.84 0.52
N LYS A 143 -14.36 1.07 1.60
CA LYS A 143 -14.70 1.52 2.96
C LYS A 143 -13.90 2.74 3.43
N LEU A 144 -12.62 2.85 3.05
CA LEU A 144 -11.82 4.06 3.34
C LEU A 144 -12.37 5.26 2.58
N HIS A 145 -12.70 5.10 1.29
CA HIS A 145 -13.28 6.17 0.47
C HIS A 145 -14.63 6.66 1.03
N ASP A 146 -15.51 5.75 1.44
CA ASP A 146 -16.80 6.06 2.10
C ASP A 146 -16.60 6.90 3.38
N HIS A 147 -15.43 6.74 4.04
CA HIS A 147 -15.05 7.52 5.21
C HIS A 147 -14.09 8.67 4.86
N ASN A 148 -14.04 9.08 3.59
CA ASN A 148 -13.29 10.25 3.15
C ASN A 148 -11.77 10.11 3.31
N ILE A 149 -11.23 8.89 3.11
CA ILE A 149 -9.81 8.57 3.21
C ILE A 149 -9.35 7.92 1.89
N CYS A 150 -8.30 8.48 1.27
CA CYS A 150 -7.50 7.82 0.25
C CYS A 150 -6.35 7.08 0.95
N PHE A 151 -6.19 5.79 0.70
CA PHE A 151 -5.09 5.02 1.30
C PHE A 151 -3.74 5.50 0.78
N PHE A 152 -3.66 5.80 -0.51
CA PHE A 152 -2.51 6.38 -1.23
C PHE A 152 -1.22 5.54 -1.20
N ASN A 153 -1.03 4.69 -0.21
CA ASN A 153 0.21 3.94 0.02
C ASN A 153 0.06 2.43 -0.30
N LEU A 154 -0.72 2.09 -1.33
CA LEU A 154 -0.93 0.70 -1.72
C LEU A 154 0.30 0.12 -2.41
N SER A 155 0.89 -0.89 -1.77
CA SER A 155 2.00 -1.69 -2.27
C SER A 155 2.01 -3.06 -1.57
N PRO A 156 2.73 -4.09 -2.07
CA PRO A 156 2.84 -5.39 -1.39
C PRO A 156 3.35 -5.30 0.05
N THR A 157 4.20 -4.32 0.35
CA THR A 157 4.79 -4.12 1.69
C THR A 157 3.77 -3.62 2.72
N ASN A 158 2.70 -2.99 2.25
CA ASN A 158 1.65 -2.40 3.07
C ASN A 158 0.38 -3.27 3.16
N ILE A 159 0.46 -4.49 2.63
CA ILE A 159 -0.55 -5.53 2.74
C ILE A 159 0.02 -6.67 3.58
N VAL A 160 -0.69 -7.08 4.61
CA VAL A 160 -0.35 -8.26 5.42
C VAL A 160 -1.59 -9.15 5.54
N PHE A 161 -1.37 -10.44 5.74
CA PHE A 161 -2.45 -11.39 5.96
C PHE A 161 -2.49 -11.79 7.43
N ASN A 162 -3.66 -11.68 8.03
CA ASN A 162 -3.89 -12.06 9.41
C ASN A 162 -4.19 -13.56 9.50
N LEU A 163 -3.24 -14.32 10.03
CA LEU A 163 -3.36 -15.78 10.16
C LEU A 163 -4.33 -16.22 11.27
N ASP A 164 -4.63 -15.32 12.22
CA ASP A 164 -5.56 -15.63 13.33
C ASP A 164 -7.03 -15.55 12.91
N TYR A 165 -7.34 -14.80 11.82
CA TYR A 165 -8.72 -14.49 11.40
C TYR A 165 -8.97 -14.82 9.92
N GLY A 166 -8.72 -16.08 9.54
CA GLY A 166 -9.07 -16.61 8.22
C GLY A 166 -8.23 -16.07 7.07
N GLU A 167 -6.99 -15.64 7.38
CA GLU A 167 -6.00 -15.24 6.38
C GLU A 167 -6.48 -14.13 5.42
N LYS A 168 -7.22 -13.18 5.95
CA LYS A 168 -7.69 -12.02 5.17
C LYS A 168 -6.60 -10.97 5.03
N PRO A 169 -6.46 -10.32 3.85
CA PRO A 169 -5.52 -9.23 3.68
C PRO A 169 -5.97 -8.00 4.48
N ILE A 170 -5.01 -7.36 5.13
CA ILE A 170 -5.18 -6.18 5.97
C ILE A 170 -4.24 -5.09 5.49
N LEU A 171 -4.74 -3.86 5.33
CA LEU A 171 -3.94 -2.69 5.01
C LEU A 171 -3.28 -2.13 6.27
N ARG A 172 -2.03 -1.69 6.14
CA ARG A 172 -1.23 -1.07 7.22
C ARG A 172 -0.43 0.13 6.71
N ASN A 173 0.25 0.87 7.62
CA ASN A 173 1.09 2.04 7.31
C ASN A 173 0.29 3.21 6.72
N PHE A 174 -0.56 3.81 7.54
CA PHE A 174 -1.46 4.90 7.15
C PHE A 174 -0.81 6.30 7.22
N GLN A 175 0.48 6.39 7.45
CA GLN A 175 1.21 7.66 7.60
C GLN A 175 1.14 8.56 6.35
N LEU A 176 0.98 7.97 5.15
CA LEU A 176 0.85 8.70 3.88
C LEU A 176 -0.60 8.82 3.41
N SER A 177 -1.57 8.24 4.12
CA SER A 177 -2.97 8.31 3.72
C SER A 177 -3.52 9.73 3.77
N LEU A 178 -4.45 10.04 2.88
CA LEU A 178 -4.95 11.39 2.70
C LEU A 178 -6.42 11.49 3.09
N GLN A 179 -6.84 12.64 3.62
CA GLN A 179 -8.24 12.94 3.85
C GLN A 179 -8.75 13.82 2.70
N PHE A 180 -9.71 13.32 1.90
CA PHE A 180 -10.24 14.06 0.74
C PHE A 180 -10.75 15.47 1.13
N SER A 181 -11.42 15.59 2.27
CA SER A 181 -11.94 16.88 2.76
C SER A 181 -10.88 17.91 3.18
N LYS A 182 -9.63 17.46 3.35
CA LYS A 182 -8.50 18.32 3.72
C LYS A 182 -7.52 18.55 2.59
N LEU A 183 -7.76 17.94 1.41
CA LEU A 183 -6.85 18.06 0.28
C LEU A 183 -6.76 19.51 -0.19
N ASN A 184 -5.58 20.06 -0.04
CA ASN A 184 -5.14 21.34 -0.58
C ASN A 184 -3.62 21.28 -0.84
N GLU A 185 -3.05 22.31 -1.43
CA GLU A 185 -1.63 22.36 -1.78
C GLU A 185 -0.72 22.15 -0.56
N GLU A 186 -1.00 22.81 0.55
CA GLU A 186 -0.20 22.69 1.77
C GLU A 186 -0.23 21.29 2.35
N TYR A 187 -1.42 20.69 2.49
CA TYR A 187 -1.55 19.35 3.05
C TYR A 187 -0.86 18.29 2.19
N ILE A 188 -1.08 18.31 0.87
CA ILE A 188 -0.46 17.34 -0.03
C ILE A 188 1.06 17.51 -0.08
N THR A 189 1.56 18.75 -0.09
CA THR A 189 2.99 19.05 -0.06
C THR A 189 3.67 18.49 1.19
N ASN A 190 3.05 18.66 2.35
CA ASN A 190 3.60 18.16 3.60
C ASN A 190 3.64 16.61 3.66
N ILE A 191 2.65 15.93 3.08
CA ILE A 191 2.58 14.46 3.12
C ILE A 191 3.52 13.82 2.11
N ILE A 192 3.69 14.38 0.90
CA ILE A 192 4.44 13.71 -0.16
C ILE A 192 5.89 14.17 -0.32
N LYS A 193 6.32 15.21 0.40
CA LYS A 193 7.64 15.85 0.23
C LYS A 193 8.84 14.90 0.30
N TYR A 194 8.75 13.83 1.09
CA TYR A 194 9.84 12.87 1.31
C TYR A 194 9.53 11.46 0.82
N GLU A 195 8.45 11.29 0.07
CA GLU A 195 8.11 9.99 -0.53
C GLU A 195 9.08 9.67 -1.67
N ASN A 196 9.60 8.44 -1.70
CA ASN A 196 10.54 7.98 -2.70
C ASN A 196 10.07 6.75 -3.48
N ASP A 197 8.95 6.12 -3.08
CA ASP A 197 8.40 4.96 -3.78
C ASP A 197 7.25 5.37 -4.70
N TYR A 198 7.56 5.45 -5.98
CA TYR A 198 6.62 5.84 -7.03
C TYR A 198 6.04 4.65 -7.82
N THR A 199 6.46 3.43 -7.53
CA THR A 199 6.20 2.24 -8.36
C THR A 199 4.70 2.00 -8.62
N TYR A 200 3.86 2.26 -7.62
CA TYR A 200 2.41 2.06 -7.69
C TYR A 200 1.62 3.36 -7.81
N LYS A 201 2.28 4.50 -8.07
CA LYS A 201 1.62 5.80 -8.16
C LYS A 201 1.29 6.13 -9.62
N PRO A 202 0.14 6.78 -9.90
CA PRO A 202 -0.21 7.19 -11.25
C PRO A 202 0.62 8.39 -11.74
N LEU A 203 0.62 8.61 -13.06
CA LEU A 203 1.43 9.63 -13.73
C LEU A 203 1.26 11.04 -13.13
N GLU A 204 0.02 11.44 -12.82
CA GLU A 204 -0.26 12.75 -12.24
C GLU A 204 0.35 12.92 -10.85
N VAL A 205 0.55 11.85 -10.10
CA VAL A 205 1.24 11.88 -8.81
C VAL A 205 2.74 12.07 -8.99
N HIS A 206 3.34 11.52 -10.05
CA HIS A 206 4.75 11.79 -10.39
C HIS A 206 4.98 13.27 -10.67
N ILE A 207 4.02 13.95 -11.36
CA ILE A 207 4.06 15.40 -11.53
C ILE A 207 4.02 16.13 -10.19
N LEU A 208 3.14 15.73 -9.27
CA LEU A 208 3.08 16.31 -7.92
C LEU A 208 4.43 16.21 -7.20
N PHE A 209 5.04 15.03 -7.19
CA PHE A 209 6.36 14.83 -6.56
C PHE A 209 7.40 15.76 -7.13
N TYR A 210 7.42 15.87 -8.46
CA TYR A 210 8.39 16.74 -9.12
C TYR A 210 8.18 18.19 -8.77
N LEU A 211 6.96 18.70 -8.85
CA LEU A 211 6.63 20.09 -8.54
C LEU A 211 6.91 20.44 -7.08
N ILE A 212 6.69 19.50 -6.17
CA ILE A 212 6.88 19.74 -4.73
C ILE A 212 8.36 19.71 -4.37
N ASN A 213 9.15 18.80 -4.96
CA ASN A 213 10.54 18.60 -4.59
C ASN A 213 11.52 19.52 -5.35
N ASN A 214 11.07 20.17 -6.42
CA ASN A 214 11.86 21.12 -7.17
C ASN A 214 11.22 22.51 -7.08
N ASP A 215 12.04 23.55 -7.03
CA ASP A 215 11.57 24.94 -7.00
C ASP A 215 11.21 25.43 -8.41
N ILE A 216 10.18 24.79 -8.99
CA ILE A 216 9.71 25.05 -10.35
C ILE A 216 8.30 25.59 -10.28
N ASN A 217 8.08 26.73 -10.92
CA ASN A 217 6.78 27.41 -10.94
C ASN A 217 5.89 27.02 -12.13
N THR A 218 6.48 26.55 -13.24
CA THR A 218 5.76 26.13 -14.46
C THR A 218 6.45 24.93 -15.10
N ILE A 219 5.69 24.12 -15.83
CA ILE A 219 6.20 22.93 -16.54
C ILE A 219 6.37 23.25 -18.02
N SER A 220 7.52 22.89 -18.60
CA SER A 220 7.79 22.99 -20.04
C SER A 220 7.37 21.70 -20.77
N TYR A 221 7.28 21.77 -22.09
CA TYR A 221 7.03 20.60 -22.93
C TYR A 221 8.14 19.53 -22.78
N SER A 222 9.41 19.95 -22.85
CA SER A 222 10.56 19.04 -22.69
C SER A 222 10.56 18.32 -21.34
N PHE A 223 10.09 18.97 -20.30
CA PHE A 223 9.95 18.40 -19.00
C PHE A 223 8.84 17.31 -18.95
N ILE A 224 7.71 17.54 -19.62
CA ILE A 224 6.65 16.52 -19.76
C ILE A 224 7.18 15.29 -20.50
N GLU A 225 8.00 15.48 -21.58
CA GLU A 225 8.65 14.36 -22.27
C GLU A 225 9.51 13.54 -21.33
N GLU A 226 10.38 14.18 -20.56
CA GLU A 226 11.26 13.50 -19.58
C GLU A 226 10.47 12.72 -18.53
N ILE A 227 9.45 13.33 -17.94
CA ILE A 227 8.60 12.63 -16.94
C ILE A 227 7.88 11.42 -17.56
N CYS A 228 7.30 11.57 -18.74
CA CYS A 228 6.60 10.47 -19.41
C CYS A 228 7.56 9.33 -19.75
N GLU A 229 8.76 9.62 -20.21
CA GLU A 229 9.79 8.62 -20.50
C GLU A 229 10.21 7.89 -19.20
N VAL A 230 10.54 8.62 -18.14
CA VAL A 230 10.91 8.03 -16.84
C VAL A 230 9.77 7.19 -16.26
N PHE A 231 8.54 7.70 -16.34
CA PHE A 231 7.37 6.99 -15.85
C PHE A 231 7.13 5.69 -16.60
N THR A 232 7.11 5.72 -17.94
CA THR A 232 6.83 4.52 -18.76
C THR A 232 7.95 3.49 -18.68
N ASN A 233 9.20 3.91 -18.54
CA ASN A 233 10.34 3.00 -18.38
C ASN A 233 10.36 2.32 -17.00
N ASN A 234 9.87 2.99 -15.96
CA ASN A 234 9.76 2.42 -14.61
C ASN A 234 8.48 1.61 -14.38
N LEU A 235 7.48 1.74 -15.24
CA LEU A 235 6.24 0.98 -15.13
C LEU A 235 6.41 -0.43 -15.69
N THR A 236 6.95 -1.34 -14.88
CA THR A 236 7.34 -2.70 -15.27
C THR A 236 6.21 -3.51 -15.90
N ILE A 237 4.94 -3.24 -15.54
CA ILE A 237 3.79 -3.91 -16.15
C ILE A 237 3.67 -3.65 -17.65
N LEU A 238 4.26 -2.58 -18.20
CA LEU A 238 4.23 -2.31 -19.64
C LEU A 238 5.04 -3.33 -20.45
N GLU A 239 6.01 -4.02 -19.83
CA GLU A 239 6.74 -5.12 -20.45
C GLU A 239 5.85 -6.34 -20.73
N LEU A 240 4.68 -6.42 -20.07
CA LEU A 240 3.70 -7.50 -20.24
C LEU A 240 2.80 -7.31 -21.45
N TYR A 241 2.83 -6.15 -22.07
CA TYR A 241 2.01 -5.77 -23.23
C TYR A 241 2.82 -5.75 -24.53
N SER A 242 2.12 -5.63 -25.64
CA SER A 242 2.79 -5.48 -26.97
C SER A 242 3.53 -4.15 -27.07
N GLY A 243 4.57 -4.10 -27.93
CA GLY A 243 5.28 -2.85 -28.20
C GLY A 243 4.34 -1.73 -28.68
N GLN A 244 3.37 -2.07 -29.52
CA GLN A 244 2.35 -1.10 -29.99
C GLN A 244 1.51 -0.53 -28.83
N PHE A 245 1.18 -1.35 -27.82
CA PHE A 245 0.47 -0.86 -26.64
C PHE A 245 1.36 0.12 -25.83
N LYS A 246 2.64 -0.22 -25.64
CA LYS A 246 3.60 0.63 -24.94
C LYS A 246 3.73 1.98 -25.59
N GLU A 247 3.93 2.03 -26.92
CA GLU A 247 4.03 3.28 -27.70
C GLU A 247 2.74 4.11 -27.60
N SER A 248 1.58 3.45 -27.73
CA SER A 248 0.28 4.13 -27.58
C SER A 248 0.10 4.67 -26.15
N TYR A 249 0.54 3.93 -25.14
CA TYR A 249 0.43 4.36 -23.75
C TYR A 249 1.31 5.58 -23.46
N GLU A 250 2.54 5.60 -23.99
CA GLU A 250 3.45 6.75 -23.89
C GLU A 250 2.84 8.00 -24.54
N THR A 251 2.27 7.84 -25.74
CA THR A 251 1.54 8.93 -26.42
C THR A 251 0.40 9.46 -25.55
N LEU A 252 -0.38 8.58 -24.93
CA LEU A 252 -1.47 8.97 -24.01
C LEU A 252 -0.95 9.67 -22.76
N CYS A 253 0.22 9.28 -22.22
CA CYS A 253 0.87 10.00 -21.12
C CYS A 253 1.16 11.44 -21.50
N MET A 254 1.80 11.66 -22.66
CA MET A 254 2.08 12.98 -23.20
C MET A 254 0.80 13.81 -23.38
N GLU A 255 -0.23 13.23 -23.98
CA GLU A 255 -1.51 13.92 -24.23
C GLU A 255 -2.20 14.36 -22.94
N SER A 256 -2.19 13.50 -21.92
CA SER A 256 -2.85 13.77 -20.63
C SER A 256 -2.20 14.95 -19.88
N LEU A 257 -0.90 15.19 -20.10
CA LEU A 257 -0.13 16.23 -19.42
C LEU A 257 -0.01 17.53 -20.20
N LYS A 258 -0.30 17.56 -21.52
CA LYS A 258 -0.20 18.76 -22.35
C LYS A 258 -0.93 19.96 -21.77
N LYS A 259 -2.04 19.73 -21.07
CA LYS A 259 -2.83 20.81 -20.43
C LYS A 259 -2.08 21.58 -19.36
N TYR A 260 -1.00 21.02 -18.81
CA TYR A 260 -0.21 21.62 -17.74
C TYR A 260 0.96 22.48 -18.26
N ILE A 261 1.23 22.51 -19.56
CA ILE A 261 2.31 23.31 -20.15
C ILE A 261 2.07 24.80 -19.84
N ASN A 262 3.08 25.44 -19.24
CA ASN A 262 3.05 26.84 -18.82
C ASN A 262 1.95 27.19 -17.78
N MET A 263 1.29 26.20 -17.20
CA MET A 263 0.34 26.42 -16.11
C MET A 263 1.10 26.65 -14.79
N PRO A 264 0.64 27.57 -13.91
CA PRO A 264 1.24 27.78 -12.60
C PRO A 264 1.19 26.52 -11.74
N LYS A 265 2.25 26.28 -10.96
CA LYS A 265 2.37 25.12 -10.03
C LYS A 265 1.12 24.92 -9.17
N THR A 266 0.62 25.99 -8.56
CA THR A 266 -0.57 25.97 -7.71
C THR A 266 -1.80 25.43 -8.44
N ASP A 267 -2.00 25.87 -9.69
CA ASP A 267 -3.15 25.46 -10.50
C ASP A 267 -3.03 23.99 -10.92
N ILE A 268 -1.81 23.53 -11.23
CA ILE A 268 -1.54 22.12 -11.54
C ILE A 268 -1.84 21.25 -10.34
N ILE A 269 -1.33 21.60 -9.15
CA ILE A 269 -1.58 20.86 -7.90
C ILE A 269 -3.09 20.82 -7.62
N CYS A 270 -3.77 21.96 -7.71
CA CYS A 270 -5.21 22.04 -7.49
C CYS A 270 -6.01 21.18 -8.48
N ASP A 271 -5.58 21.07 -9.74
CA ASP A 271 -6.26 20.23 -10.74
C ASP A 271 -6.04 18.74 -10.48
N ILE A 272 -4.81 18.35 -10.14
CA ILE A 272 -4.44 16.95 -9.88
C ILE A 272 -5.16 16.40 -8.65
N ILE A 273 -5.21 17.13 -7.55
CA ILE A 273 -5.81 16.64 -6.30
C ILE A 273 -7.33 16.44 -6.38
N LYS A 274 -8.01 17.05 -7.35
CA LYS A 274 -9.45 16.80 -7.62
C LYS A 274 -9.75 15.35 -7.98
N ASN A 275 -8.76 14.63 -8.49
CA ASN A 275 -8.89 13.25 -8.94
C ASN A 275 -8.21 12.25 -7.98
N ALA A 276 -7.97 12.64 -6.73
CA ALA A 276 -7.31 11.79 -5.75
C ALA A 276 -8.12 10.50 -5.43
N ASP A 277 -9.43 10.50 -5.67
CA ASP A 277 -10.30 9.34 -5.57
C ASP A 277 -9.97 8.24 -6.62
N LYS A 278 -9.15 8.55 -7.63
CA LYS A 278 -8.69 7.63 -8.68
C LYS A 278 -7.30 7.03 -8.41
N TRP A 279 -6.61 7.42 -7.33
CA TRP A 279 -5.24 6.97 -7.09
C TRP A 279 -5.19 5.53 -6.56
N ASP A 280 -6.05 5.19 -5.60
CA ASP A 280 -6.08 3.84 -5.02
C ASP A 280 -6.49 2.78 -6.05
N ILE A 281 -7.43 3.09 -6.96
CA ILE A 281 -7.82 2.15 -8.01
C ILE A 281 -6.72 1.93 -9.02
N TYR A 282 -5.93 2.97 -9.35
CA TYR A 282 -4.74 2.83 -10.19
C TYR A 282 -3.74 1.88 -9.53
N SER A 283 -3.36 2.16 -8.28
CA SER A 283 -2.37 1.36 -7.53
C SER A 283 -2.80 -0.11 -7.39
N LEU A 284 -4.08 -0.35 -7.08
CA LEU A 284 -4.65 -1.70 -7.01
C LEU A 284 -4.59 -2.41 -8.37
N SER A 285 -4.89 -1.68 -9.45
CA SER A 285 -4.87 -2.25 -10.79
C SER A 285 -3.46 -2.62 -11.24
N VAL A 286 -2.46 -1.75 -11.01
CA VAL A 286 -1.05 -2.04 -11.30
C VAL A 286 -0.59 -3.30 -10.55
N LEU A 287 -0.87 -3.38 -9.25
CA LEU A 287 -0.47 -4.51 -8.42
C LEU A 287 -1.01 -5.84 -8.95
N TYR A 288 -2.29 -5.89 -9.29
CA TYR A 288 -2.90 -7.15 -9.72
C TYR A 288 -2.71 -7.46 -11.21
N ILE A 289 -2.51 -6.45 -12.06
CA ILE A 289 -2.07 -6.68 -13.45
C ILE A 289 -0.72 -7.38 -13.45
N ASP A 290 0.23 -6.94 -12.63
CA ASP A 290 1.54 -7.59 -12.53
C ASP A 290 1.39 -9.07 -12.20
N ILE A 291 0.59 -9.42 -11.19
CA ILE A 291 0.36 -10.80 -10.78
C ILE A 291 -0.34 -11.60 -11.91
N PHE A 292 -1.47 -11.13 -12.42
CA PHE A 292 -2.30 -11.88 -13.37
C PHE A 292 -1.64 -12.02 -14.74
N ALA A 293 -0.95 -10.98 -15.20
CA ALA A 293 -0.24 -11.05 -16.47
C ALA A 293 0.95 -12.02 -16.38
N ASN A 294 1.67 -12.04 -15.26
CA ASN A 294 2.73 -13.01 -15.03
C ASN A 294 2.21 -14.45 -14.93
N ILE A 295 1.03 -14.69 -14.35
CA ILE A 295 0.35 -15.99 -14.42
C ILE A 295 0.14 -16.42 -15.88
N SER A 296 -0.22 -15.50 -16.78
CA SER A 296 -0.45 -15.79 -18.19
C SER A 296 0.80 -16.19 -18.97
N ARG A 297 2.00 -15.84 -18.48
CA ARG A 297 3.28 -16.29 -19.06
C ARG A 297 3.57 -17.77 -18.81
N VAL A 298 3.03 -18.31 -17.70
CA VAL A 298 3.26 -19.70 -17.28
C VAL A 298 2.11 -20.61 -17.69
N PHE A 299 0.88 -20.09 -17.68
CA PHE A 299 -0.32 -20.84 -17.96
C PHE A 299 -1.13 -20.20 -19.10
N SER A 300 -1.73 -21.00 -19.95
CA SER A 300 -2.65 -20.50 -20.99
C SER A 300 -3.97 -20.07 -20.35
N LEU A 301 -4.19 -18.77 -20.28
CA LEU A 301 -5.39 -18.17 -19.67
C LEU A 301 -6.35 -17.55 -20.68
N LYS A 302 -6.22 -17.89 -21.97
CA LYS A 302 -7.12 -17.38 -23.03
C LYS A 302 -8.58 -17.71 -22.68
N GLN A 303 -9.45 -16.71 -22.81
CA GLN A 303 -10.90 -16.81 -22.55
C GLN A 303 -11.28 -17.18 -21.11
N THR A 304 -10.36 -17.09 -20.14
CA THR A 304 -10.66 -17.29 -18.73
C THR A 304 -11.09 -15.99 -18.05
N PHE A 305 -11.65 -16.11 -16.84
CA PHE A 305 -11.94 -14.98 -15.96
C PHE A 305 -10.72 -14.07 -15.78
N ILE A 306 -9.52 -14.64 -15.52
CA ILE A 306 -8.31 -13.86 -15.24
C ILE A 306 -7.97 -12.96 -16.42
N ASN A 307 -7.98 -13.48 -17.65
CA ASN A 307 -7.66 -12.67 -18.81
C ASN A 307 -8.67 -11.54 -19.04
N LYS A 308 -9.96 -11.83 -18.92
CA LYS A 308 -11.03 -10.82 -19.04
C LYS A 308 -10.90 -9.75 -17.95
N PHE A 309 -10.61 -10.18 -16.72
CA PHE A 309 -10.48 -9.28 -15.60
C PHE A 309 -9.22 -8.42 -15.69
N THR A 310 -8.09 -8.96 -16.15
CA THR A 310 -6.87 -8.17 -16.43
C THR A 310 -7.15 -7.06 -17.45
N LEU A 311 -7.97 -7.32 -18.47
CA LEU A 311 -8.39 -6.29 -19.44
C LEU A 311 -9.24 -5.19 -18.78
N GLU A 312 -10.09 -5.52 -17.82
CA GLU A 312 -10.82 -4.50 -17.04
C GLU A 312 -9.88 -3.65 -16.17
N LEU A 313 -8.90 -4.28 -15.52
CA LEU A 313 -7.90 -3.56 -14.74
C LEU A 313 -7.04 -2.64 -15.62
N THR A 314 -6.72 -3.04 -16.86
CA THR A 314 -5.95 -2.25 -17.81
C THR A 314 -6.61 -0.89 -18.12
N LYS A 315 -7.93 -0.79 -18.06
CA LYS A 315 -8.63 0.51 -18.22
C LYS A 315 -8.31 1.48 -17.07
N ASN A 316 -8.03 0.95 -15.88
CA ASN A 316 -7.77 1.76 -14.68
C ASN A 316 -6.31 2.22 -14.55
N ILE A 317 -5.40 1.76 -15.40
CA ILE A 317 -4.05 2.30 -15.49
C ILE A 317 -3.94 3.45 -16.51
N SER A 318 -5.06 3.93 -17.04
CA SER A 318 -5.07 5.10 -17.96
C SER A 318 -4.29 6.27 -17.36
N PRO A 319 -3.42 6.96 -18.15
CA PRO A 319 -2.77 8.19 -17.72
C PRO A 319 -3.77 9.31 -17.41
N ASP A 320 -4.93 9.32 -18.07
CA ASP A 320 -6.03 10.23 -17.79
C ASP A 320 -6.89 9.68 -16.64
N PRO A 321 -6.91 10.33 -15.45
CA PRO A 321 -7.68 9.85 -14.30
C PRO A 321 -9.19 9.82 -14.55
N LEU A 322 -9.72 10.64 -15.46
CA LEU A 322 -11.16 10.68 -15.79
C LEU A 322 -11.62 9.41 -16.54
N LYS A 323 -10.70 8.66 -17.14
CA LYS A 323 -10.99 7.38 -17.80
C LYS A 323 -10.97 6.18 -16.86
N ARG A 324 -10.54 6.37 -15.62
CA ARG A 324 -10.55 5.33 -14.58
C ARG A 324 -11.94 5.26 -13.93
N CYS A 325 -12.44 4.07 -13.67
CA CYS A 325 -13.72 3.92 -12.99
C CYS A 325 -13.61 4.24 -11.48
N SER A 326 -14.71 4.20 -10.75
CA SER A 326 -14.71 4.23 -9.28
C SER A 326 -14.42 2.84 -8.71
N LEU A 327 -14.03 2.76 -7.41
CA LEU A 327 -13.86 1.48 -6.70
C LEU A 327 -15.17 0.68 -6.67
N GLU A 328 -16.30 1.35 -6.49
CA GLU A 328 -17.64 0.73 -6.55
C GLU A 328 -17.90 0.10 -7.92
N LYS A 329 -17.63 0.85 -8.99
CA LYS A 329 -17.83 0.34 -10.35
C LYS A 329 -16.91 -0.84 -10.68
N LEU A 330 -15.68 -0.81 -10.20
CA LEU A 330 -14.76 -1.95 -10.31
C LEU A 330 -15.29 -3.18 -9.58
N LEU A 331 -15.87 -2.99 -8.39
CA LEU A 331 -16.48 -4.08 -7.62
C LEU A 331 -17.69 -4.69 -8.35
N GLU A 332 -18.55 -3.85 -8.93
CA GLU A 332 -19.67 -4.31 -9.77
C GLU A 332 -19.18 -5.13 -10.97
N ASN A 333 -18.17 -4.61 -11.70
CA ASN A 333 -17.60 -5.28 -12.87
C ASN A 333 -16.96 -6.61 -12.47
N TYR A 334 -16.20 -6.63 -11.35
CA TYR A 334 -15.62 -7.85 -10.80
C TYR A 334 -16.69 -8.90 -10.48
N ASN A 335 -17.74 -8.53 -9.74
CA ASN A 335 -18.82 -9.44 -9.36
C ASN A 335 -19.56 -9.97 -10.59
N SER A 336 -19.84 -9.11 -11.56
CA SER A 336 -20.53 -9.49 -12.81
C SER A 336 -19.69 -10.50 -13.60
N LEU A 337 -18.38 -10.27 -13.75
CA LEU A 337 -17.47 -11.19 -14.41
C LEU A 337 -17.36 -12.50 -13.63
N PHE A 338 -17.23 -12.44 -12.31
CA PHE A 338 -17.11 -13.63 -11.46
C PHE A 338 -18.33 -14.53 -11.56
N ILE A 339 -19.54 -13.96 -11.57
CA ILE A 339 -20.79 -14.71 -11.71
C ILE A 339 -20.94 -15.27 -13.12
N SER A 340 -20.69 -14.47 -14.17
CA SER A 340 -20.85 -14.89 -15.57
C SER A 340 -19.87 -16.00 -15.96
N GLU A 341 -18.68 -16.03 -15.35
CA GLU A 341 -17.62 -16.99 -15.63
C GLU A 341 -17.61 -18.19 -14.67
N LYS A 342 -18.62 -18.32 -13.79
CA LYS A 342 -18.68 -19.39 -12.78
C LYS A 342 -18.43 -20.80 -13.34
N ASN A 343 -18.88 -21.06 -14.54
CA ASN A 343 -18.71 -22.35 -15.20
C ASN A 343 -17.32 -22.51 -15.86
N ASN A 344 -16.56 -21.42 -16.01
CA ASN A 344 -15.26 -21.43 -16.69
C ASN A 344 -14.07 -21.58 -15.73
N TRP A 345 -14.32 -21.79 -14.44
CA TRP A 345 -13.27 -22.00 -13.43
C TRP A 345 -12.57 -23.38 -13.55
N THR A 346 -13.07 -24.26 -14.41
CA THR A 346 -12.47 -25.59 -14.64
C THR A 346 -11.04 -25.54 -15.15
N PHE A 347 -10.59 -24.39 -15.71
CA PHE A 347 -9.23 -24.22 -16.19
C PHE A 347 -8.18 -24.37 -15.06
N VAL A 348 -8.50 -23.95 -13.83
CA VAL A 348 -7.58 -24.10 -12.68
C VAL A 348 -7.29 -25.56 -12.33
N ASN A 349 -8.22 -26.48 -12.64
CA ASN A 349 -8.02 -27.91 -12.42
C ASN A 349 -7.09 -28.57 -13.46
N LYS A 350 -6.82 -27.87 -14.56
CA LYS A 350 -5.93 -28.35 -15.65
C LYS A 350 -4.50 -27.81 -15.49
N MET A 351 -4.25 -26.96 -14.48
CA MET A 351 -2.93 -26.38 -14.27
C MET A 351 -1.98 -27.38 -13.64
N GLU A 352 -0.78 -27.49 -14.22
CA GLU A 352 0.25 -28.41 -13.78
C GLU A 352 0.91 -27.91 -12.49
N ILE A 353 0.93 -28.74 -11.45
CA ILE A 353 1.54 -28.40 -10.14
C ILE A 353 3.04 -28.11 -10.30
N SER A 354 3.72 -28.83 -11.20
CA SER A 354 5.15 -28.64 -11.48
C SER A 354 5.52 -27.22 -11.95
N LYS A 355 4.55 -26.43 -12.43
CA LYS A 355 4.77 -25.05 -12.90
C LYS A 355 4.68 -24.00 -11.81
N ILE A 356 4.34 -24.37 -10.56
CA ILE A 356 4.20 -23.36 -9.48
C ILE A 356 5.53 -22.65 -9.18
N GLU A 357 6.64 -23.35 -9.18
CA GLU A 357 7.96 -22.77 -8.98
C GLU A 357 8.37 -21.82 -10.11
N GLN A 358 8.01 -22.17 -11.35
CA GLN A 358 8.20 -21.29 -12.50
C GLN A 358 7.38 -20.00 -12.35
N LEU A 359 6.14 -20.10 -11.84
CA LEU A 359 5.29 -18.95 -11.57
C LEU A 359 5.93 -18.01 -10.53
N PHE A 360 6.47 -18.56 -9.43
CA PHE A 360 7.14 -17.76 -8.42
C PHE A 360 8.38 -17.03 -8.95
N LYS A 361 9.16 -17.67 -9.83
CA LYS A 361 10.31 -17.04 -10.49
C LYS A 361 9.88 -15.87 -11.38
N VAL A 362 8.80 -16.03 -12.14
CA VAL A 362 8.28 -14.98 -13.04
C VAL A 362 7.73 -13.80 -12.25
N LEU A 363 7.10 -14.04 -11.10
CA LEU A 363 6.62 -13.00 -10.18
C LEU A 363 7.76 -12.35 -9.38
N ASN A 364 9.01 -12.75 -9.58
CA ASN A 364 10.16 -12.30 -8.77
C ASN A 364 9.96 -12.49 -7.25
N ILE A 365 9.13 -13.44 -6.86
CA ILE A 365 8.92 -13.78 -5.46
C ILE A 365 10.05 -14.72 -5.04
N LYS A 366 10.94 -14.22 -4.19
CA LYS A 366 12.03 -15.03 -3.61
C LYS A 366 11.50 -15.78 -2.39
N LYS A 367 11.75 -17.11 -2.34
CA LYS A 367 11.70 -17.83 -1.07
C LYS A 367 12.81 -17.26 -0.18
N ASN A 368 12.46 -16.83 1.03
CA ASN A 368 13.46 -16.60 2.06
C ASN A 368 13.97 -17.99 2.47
N ASP A 369 15.24 -18.29 2.15
CA ASP A 369 15.93 -19.49 2.60
C ASP A 369 16.18 -19.42 4.11
#